data_49a0b4baeafd15dfc83a5514e2243fde
#
_entry.id   49a0b4baeafd15dfc83a5514e2243fde
#
_cell.length_a   1.000
_cell.length_b   1.000
_cell.length_c   1.000
_cell.angle_alpha   90.00
_cell.angle_beta   90.00
_cell.angle_gamma   90.00
#
_symmetry.space_group_name_H-M   'P 1'
#
loop_
_entity.id
_entity.type
_entity.pdbx_description
1 polymer ?
#
loop_
_entity_poly.entity_id
_entity_poly.type
_entity_poly.pdbx_seq_one_letter_code
_entity_poly.pdbx_strand_id
1 'polypeptide(L)'
;MNTEPERGILIFDRMEELLEKEESFALVTVVKGPPVGEKMIVFPDQKSGVDFEGSLGNRDLDRVVSRDARGELAAGRSGVRNYGESGEAREEVIQVFVESFIQPPQLLIVGAVDFTAALVKIGKVLGYRVTVCDAREVFATTQRFPLADEVIVEWPNKLIEKFRQTLGVRDAVCILTHDAKFDVPAIVSALTTEVGYIGVMGSRKTHEDRTNRLFEVGVTAEEIERLRSPIGLDIGSRTPEETAISIVAEIISLRTGRSSKSLSETSGAIHD
;
A
#
# COMPACT_ATOMS: atom_id res chain seq x y z
N MET A 1 0.14 40.65 -20.32
CA MET A 1 -0.47 40.57 -18.97
C MET A 1 -1.78 39.81 -19.11
N ASN A 2 -1.74 38.52 -19.06
CA ASN A 2 -2.89 37.61 -18.97
C ASN A 2 -2.33 36.18 -18.85
N THR A 3 -1.99 35.74 -17.64
CA THR A 3 -1.39 34.40 -17.52
C THR A 3 -1.88 33.58 -16.30
N GLU A 4 -2.70 34.14 -15.42
CA GLU A 4 -3.13 33.42 -14.21
C GLU A 4 -4.35 32.49 -14.39
N PRO A 5 -5.40 32.81 -15.16
CA PRO A 5 -6.54 31.89 -15.30
C PRO A 5 -6.22 30.65 -16.14
N GLU A 6 -5.31 30.74 -17.11
CA GLU A 6 -4.99 29.61 -18.00
C GLU A 6 -4.21 28.48 -17.28
N ARG A 7 -3.32 28.82 -16.31
CA ARG A 7 -2.58 27.79 -15.55
C ARG A 7 -3.46 26.98 -14.63
N GLY A 8 -4.40 27.63 -13.95
CA GLY A 8 -5.34 26.94 -13.06
C GLY A 8 -6.25 25.97 -13.79
N ILE A 9 -6.73 26.34 -14.98
CA ILE A 9 -7.57 25.48 -15.83
C ILE A 9 -6.78 24.26 -16.30
N LEU A 10 -5.53 24.44 -16.75
CA LEU A 10 -4.67 23.35 -17.19
C LEU A 10 -4.38 22.31 -16.08
N ILE A 11 -4.21 22.74 -14.84
CA ILE A 11 -3.98 21.82 -13.70
C ILE A 11 -5.26 21.02 -13.39
N PHE A 12 -6.45 21.63 -13.49
CA PHE A 12 -7.71 20.92 -13.28
C PHE A 12 -8.00 19.91 -14.39
N ASP A 13 -7.79 20.29 -15.64
CA ASP A 13 -7.97 19.39 -16.79
C ASP A 13 -7.03 18.19 -16.68
N ARG A 14 -5.78 18.43 -16.25
CA ARG A 14 -4.80 17.37 -16.05
C ARG A 14 -5.19 16.45 -14.88
N MET A 15 -5.70 17.01 -13.80
CA MET A 15 -6.21 16.25 -12.65
C MET A 15 -7.40 15.36 -13.07
N GLU A 16 -8.35 15.89 -13.85
CA GLU A 16 -9.49 15.13 -14.36
C GLU A 16 -9.03 13.94 -15.21
N GLU A 17 -8.08 14.16 -16.13
CA GLU A 17 -7.48 13.10 -16.94
C GLU A 17 -6.83 12.00 -16.09
N LEU A 18 -6.09 12.38 -15.03
CA LEU A 18 -5.42 11.43 -14.13
C LEU A 18 -6.44 10.63 -13.29
N LEU A 19 -7.51 11.28 -12.84
CA LEU A 19 -8.59 10.63 -12.11
C LEU A 19 -9.36 9.64 -12.99
N GLU A 20 -9.65 10.00 -14.25
CA GLU A 20 -10.32 9.12 -15.21
C GLU A 20 -9.46 7.88 -15.56
N LYS A 21 -8.13 8.05 -15.60
CA LYS A 21 -7.17 6.96 -15.82
C LYS A 21 -6.86 6.17 -14.56
N GLU A 22 -7.44 6.54 -13.43
CA GLU A 22 -7.12 5.95 -12.13
C GLU A 22 -5.62 6.01 -11.80
N GLU A 23 -4.89 7.03 -12.27
CA GLU A 23 -3.47 7.21 -11.96
C GLU A 23 -3.30 7.87 -10.59
N SER A 24 -2.24 7.47 -9.85
CA SER A 24 -1.92 8.07 -8.56
C SER A 24 -1.11 9.35 -8.74
N PHE A 25 -1.47 10.41 -8.02
CA PHE A 25 -0.76 11.69 -8.00
C PHE A 25 -1.02 12.45 -6.69
N ALA A 26 -0.21 13.45 -6.38
CA ALA A 26 -0.49 14.41 -5.33
C ALA A 26 -0.76 15.78 -5.94
N LEU A 27 -1.86 16.42 -5.53
CA LEU A 27 -2.11 17.83 -5.79
C LEU A 27 -1.54 18.65 -4.63
N VAL A 28 -0.63 19.54 -4.91
CA VAL A 28 -0.06 20.47 -3.94
C VAL A 28 -0.62 21.85 -4.19
N THR A 29 -1.14 22.50 -3.15
CA THR A 29 -1.71 23.85 -3.24
C THR A 29 -1.10 24.75 -2.18
N VAL A 30 -0.63 25.94 -2.56
CA VAL A 30 -0.24 26.97 -1.58
C VAL A 30 -1.49 27.54 -0.90
N VAL A 31 -1.61 27.32 0.42
CA VAL A 31 -2.77 27.75 1.20
C VAL A 31 -2.47 28.97 2.07
N LYS A 32 -1.19 29.29 2.33
CA LYS A 32 -0.75 30.47 3.06
C LYS A 32 0.62 30.91 2.56
N GLY A 33 0.87 32.22 2.56
CA GLY A 33 2.08 32.83 2.02
C GLY A 33 1.97 33.12 0.51
N PRO A 34 2.81 34.01 -0.07
CA PRO A 34 2.80 34.26 -1.49
C PRO A 34 3.54 33.16 -2.29
N PRO A 35 2.99 32.72 -3.42
CA PRO A 35 1.69 33.08 -4.00
C PRO A 35 0.59 32.08 -3.62
N VAL A 36 -0.38 32.51 -2.82
CA VAL A 36 -1.55 31.67 -2.46
C VAL A 36 -2.34 31.28 -3.71
N GLY A 37 -2.74 29.99 -3.77
CA GLY A 37 -3.55 29.43 -4.86
C GLY A 37 -2.72 28.74 -5.96
N GLU A 38 -1.40 28.95 -6.03
CA GLU A 38 -0.56 28.22 -6.97
C GLU A 38 -0.58 26.72 -6.68
N LYS A 39 -0.51 25.93 -7.76
CA LYS A 39 -0.70 24.48 -7.70
C LYS A 39 0.35 23.73 -8.51
N MET A 40 0.62 22.52 -8.04
CA MET A 40 1.53 21.59 -8.67
C MET A 40 0.97 20.17 -8.55
N ILE A 41 1.03 19.37 -9.60
CA ILE A 41 0.77 17.93 -9.58
C ILE A 41 2.10 17.21 -9.46
N VAL A 42 2.20 16.31 -8.50
CA VAL A 42 3.40 15.48 -8.24
C VAL A 42 3.10 14.02 -8.52
N PHE A 43 3.96 13.37 -9.29
CA PHE A 43 3.82 11.96 -9.66
C PHE A 43 4.58 11.03 -8.70
N PRO A 44 4.14 9.76 -8.54
CA PRO A 44 4.71 8.84 -7.53
C PRO A 44 6.16 8.47 -7.80
N ASP A 45 6.56 8.20 -9.01
CA ASP A 45 7.94 7.83 -9.33
C ASP A 45 8.33 8.23 -10.74
N GLN A 46 9.65 8.34 -10.99
CA GLN A 46 10.25 8.85 -12.23
C GLN A 46 10.02 7.97 -13.49
N LYS A 47 9.04 7.08 -13.49
CA LYS A 47 8.76 6.21 -14.65
C LYS A 47 8.43 6.97 -15.92
N SER A 48 7.93 8.22 -15.79
CA SER A 48 7.57 9.10 -16.92
C SER A 48 8.64 10.14 -17.27
N GLY A 49 9.72 10.25 -16.49
CA GLY A 49 10.74 11.29 -16.65
C GLY A 49 10.30 12.70 -16.23
N VAL A 50 9.05 12.86 -15.76
CA VAL A 50 8.50 14.12 -15.26
C VAL A 50 8.19 13.94 -13.78
N ASP A 51 8.86 14.73 -12.94
CA ASP A 51 8.71 14.67 -11.48
C ASP A 51 7.41 15.34 -11.01
N PHE A 52 7.04 16.44 -11.64
CA PHE A 52 5.85 17.22 -11.34
C PHE A 52 5.47 18.13 -12.53
N GLU A 53 4.21 18.55 -12.56
CA GLU A 53 3.65 19.53 -13.49
C GLU A 53 3.12 20.73 -12.71
N GLY A 54 3.27 21.95 -13.23
CA GLY A 54 2.91 23.20 -12.53
C GLY A 54 4.08 23.79 -11.74
N SER A 55 3.79 24.77 -10.86
CA SER A 55 4.78 25.44 -10.02
C SER A 55 4.10 26.15 -8.86
N LEU A 56 4.80 26.23 -7.74
CA LEU A 56 4.39 27.00 -6.55
C LEU A 56 5.00 28.41 -6.53
N GLY A 57 5.55 28.85 -7.69
CA GLY A 57 6.10 30.20 -7.86
C GLY A 57 7.62 30.33 -7.64
N ASN A 58 8.26 29.32 -7.07
CA ASN A 58 9.71 29.29 -6.83
C ASN A 58 10.26 27.90 -7.14
N ARG A 59 11.26 27.81 -8.01
CA ARG A 59 11.84 26.54 -8.48
C ARG A 59 12.52 25.72 -7.37
N ASP A 60 13.13 26.37 -6.39
CA ASP A 60 13.75 25.65 -5.26
C ASP A 60 12.68 25.09 -4.34
N LEU A 61 11.60 25.86 -4.07
CA LEU A 61 10.42 25.40 -3.38
C LEU A 61 9.77 24.20 -4.11
N ASP A 62 9.56 24.29 -5.42
CA ASP A 62 8.97 23.22 -6.24
C ASP A 62 9.75 21.92 -6.06
N ARG A 63 11.08 21.95 -6.11
CA ARG A 63 11.94 20.79 -5.96
C ARG A 63 11.85 20.14 -4.57
N VAL A 64 11.83 20.95 -3.51
CA VAL A 64 11.74 20.44 -2.14
C VAL A 64 10.36 19.86 -1.87
N VAL A 65 9.32 20.62 -2.22
CA VAL A 65 7.93 20.22 -2.00
C VAL A 65 7.55 18.99 -2.83
N SER A 66 8.02 18.88 -4.09
CA SER A 66 7.73 17.69 -4.91
C SER A 66 8.33 16.42 -4.31
N ARG A 67 9.55 16.49 -3.76
CA ARG A 67 10.17 15.35 -3.07
C ARG A 67 9.37 14.94 -1.84
N ASP A 68 8.97 15.90 -1.01
CA ASP A 68 8.25 15.64 0.23
C ASP A 68 6.81 15.17 -0.07
N ALA A 69 6.14 15.75 -1.07
CA ALA A 69 4.83 15.31 -1.54
C ALA A 69 4.84 13.89 -2.11
N ARG A 70 5.93 13.43 -2.75
CA ARG A 70 6.10 12.03 -3.13
C ARG A 70 6.15 11.11 -1.92
N GLY A 71 6.81 11.51 -0.84
CA GLY A 71 6.79 10.76 0.41
C GLY A 71 5.40 10.62 1.00
N GLU A 72 4.60 11.71 1.00
CA GLU A 72 3.19 11.67 1.43
C GLU A 72 2.35 10.78 0.52
N LEU A 73 2.52 10.89 -0.80
CA LEU A 73 1.82 10.08 -1.79
C LEU A 73 2.13 8.60 -1.62
N ALA A 74 3.40 8.22 -1.45
CA ALA A 74 3.81 6.85 -1.21
C ALA A 74 3.22 6.27 0.09
N ALA A 75 3.09 7.12 1.13
CA ALA A 75 2.46 6.77 2.40
C ALA A 75 0.92 6.80 2.34
N GLY A 76 0.33 7.37 1.27
CA GLY A 76 -1.10 7.57 1.12
C GLY A 76 -1.67 8.60 2.08
N ARG A 77 -0.91 9.64 2.42
CA ARG A 77 -1.29 10.67 3.38
C ARG A 77 -1.56 12.00 2.69
N SER A 78 -2.55 12.73 3.21
CA SER A 78 -2.80 14.12 2.86
C SER A 78 -2.62 15.00 4.09
N GLY A 79 -2.12 16.23 3.92
CA GLY A 79 -1.92 17.12 5.05
C GLY A 79 -1.22 18.42 4.70
N VAL A 80 -1.10 19.28 5.70
CA VAL A 80 -0.44 20.58 5.59
C VAL A 80 1.05 20.44 5.90
N ARG A 81 1.90 21.15 5.12
CA ARG A 81 3.34 21.26 5.32
C ARG A 81 3.76 22.71 5.32
N ASN A 82 4.78 23.05 6.12
CA ASN A 82 5.31 24.39 6.27
C ASN A 82 6.73 24.46 5.71
N TYR A 83 7.02 25.55 4.98
CA TYR A 83 8.30 25.81 4.34
C TYR A 83 8.69 27.27 4.45
N GLY A 84 9.98 27.56 4.33
CA GLY A 84 10.50 28.88 4.01
C GLY A 84 10.29 29.25 2.54
N GLU A 85 10.70 30.45 2.15
CA GLU A 85 10.49 30.97 0.79
C GLU A 85 11.15 30.13 -0.32
N SER A 86 12.27 29.45 0.01
CA SER A 86 12.99 28.58 -0.92
C SER A 86 12.89 27.08 -0.56
N GLY A 87 11.96 26.72 0.34
CA GLY A 87 11.74 25.34 0.74
C GLY A 87 12.49 24.92 2.01
N GLU A 88 12.98 25.85 2.81
CA GLU A 88 13.62 25.58 4.09
C GLU A 88 12.61 24.89 5.04
N ALA A 89 13.03 23.75 5.58
CA ALA A 89 12.19 23.01 6.52
C ALA A 89 12.10 23.74 7.87
N ARG A 90 10.92 23.69 8.50
CA ARG A 90 10.61 24.28 9.82
C ARG A 90 10.45 25.80 9.85
N GLU A 91 10.44 26.46 8.73
CA GLU A 91 9.96 27.84 8.63
C GLU A 91 8.46 27.83 8.33
N GLU A 92 7.74 28.89 8.75
CA GLU A 92 6.28 28.98 8.58
C GLU A 92 5.88 30.13 7.66
N VAL A 93 6.68 30.39 6.62
CA VAL A 93 6.44 31.47 5.67
C VAL A 93 5.41 31.05 4.62
N ILE A 94 5.60 29.84 4.07
CA ILE A 94 4.70 29.26 3.07
C ILE A 94 4.10 27.97 3.63
N GLN A 95 2.78 27.85 3.50
CA GLN A 95 2.02 26.66 3.89
C GLN A 95 1.40 26.05 2.65
N VAL A 96 1.68 24.77 2.41
CA VAL A 96 1.10 24.01 1.32
C VAL A 96 0.20 22.91 1.87
N PHE A 97 -0.90 22.65 1.18
CA PHE A 97 -1.71 21.46 1.39
C PHE A 97 -1.33 20.43 0.33
N VAL A 98 -0.90 19.27 0.77
CA VAL A 98 -0.63 18.10 -0.08
C VAL A 98 -1.85 17.20 -0.01
N GLU A 99 -2.51 16.99 -1.13
CA GLU A 99 -3.67 16.09 -1.28
C GLU A 99 -3.28 14.91 -2.15
N SER A 100 -3.22 13.72 -1.56
CA SER A 100 -2.80 12.50 -2.25
C SER A 100 -3.99 11.75 -2.84
N PHE A 101 -4.03 11.61 -4.15
CA PHE A 101 -4.97 10.79 -4.92
C PHE A 101 -4.28 9.48 -5.24
N ILE A 102 -4.67 8.43 -4.56
CA ILE A 102 -4.02 7.12 -4.64
C ILE A 102 -5.06 6.04 -4.89
N GLN A 103 -4.63 5.02 -5.64
CA GLN A 103 -5.43 3.83 -5.78
C GLN A 103 -5.59 3.11 -4.43
N PRO A 104 -6.73 2.46 -4.18
CA PRO A 104 -6.89 1.56 -3.06
C PRO A 104 -5.75 0.54 -3.02
N PRO A 105 -5.13 0.29 -1.85
CA PRO A 105 -4.11 -0.73 -1.75
C PRO A 105 -4.68 -2.11 -2.09
N GLN A 106 -3.86 -2.97 -2.68
CA GLN A 106 -4.23 -4.33 -3.04
C GLN A 106 -4.07 -5.27 -1.86
N LEU A 107 -5.07 -6.13 -1.63
CA LEU A 107 -4.98 -7.28 -0.75
C LEU A 107 -5.20 -8.55 -1.57
N LEU A 108 -4.10 -9.22 -1.91
CA LEU A 108 -4.17 -10.51 -2.58
C LEU A 108 -4.26 -11.63 -1.55
N ILE A 109 -5.36 -12.38 -1.57
CA ILE A 109 -5.59 -13.50 -0.69
C ILE A 109 -5.51 -14.80 -1.49
N VAL A 110 -4.49 -15.58 -1.21
CA VAL A 110 -4.23 -16.88 -1.83
C VAL A 110 -4.78 -17.99 -0.94
N GLY A 111 -5.76 -18.72 -1.45
CA GLY A 111 -6.46 -19.79 -0.75
C GLY A 111 -7.88 -19.42 -0.37
N ALA A 112 -8.84 -20.09 -0.99
CA ALA A 112 -10.27 -19.93 -0.75
C ALA A 112 -10.73 -20.81 0.43
N VAL A 113 -10.19 -20.55 1.63
CA VAL A 113 -10.43 -21.28 2.87
C VAL A 113 -11.42 -20.53 3.79
N ASP A 114 -11.75 -21.09 4.96
CA ASP A 114 -12.74 -20.50 5.85
C ASP A 114 -12.37 -19.12 6.39
N PHE A 115 -11.09 -18.89 6.63
CA PHE A 115 -10.58 -17.58 7.09
C PHE A 115 -10.66 -16.47 6.02
N THR A 116 -10.71 -16.86 4.75
CA THR A 116 -10.68 -15.92 3.62
C THR A 116 -11.88 -14.98 3.63
N ALA A 117 -13.08 -15.46 3.89
CA ALA A 117 -14.28 -14.63 3.90
C ALA A 117 -14.25 -13.55 4.99
N ALA A 118 -13.70 -13.85 6.16
CA ALA A 118 -13.52 -12.88 7.24
C ALA A 118 -12.45 -11.82 6.85
N LEU A 119 -11.32 -12.26 6.27
CA LEU A 119 -10.26 -11.35 5.85
C LEU A 119 -10.71 -10.42 4.71
N VAL A 120 -11.51 -10.91 3.75
CA VAL A 120 -12.16 -10.09 2.71
C VAL A 120 -12.98 -8.97 3.36
N LYS A 121 -13.87 -9.30 4.33
CA LYS A 121 -14.72 -8.29 5.00
C LYS A 121 -13.89 -7.20 5.66
N ILE A 122 -12.87 -7.57 6.43
CA ILE A 122 -12.02 -6.61 7.14
C ILE A 122 -11.17 -5.80 6.15
N GLY A 123 -10.64 -6.43 5.09
CA GLY A 123 -9.91 -5.74 4.03
C GLY A 123 -10.77 -4.66 3.35
N LYS A 124 -12.04 -4.96 3.07
CA LYS A 124 -12.99 -3.97 2.50
C LYS A 124 -13.28 -2.82 3.46
N VAL A 125 -13.43 -3.07 4.76
CA VAL A 125 -13.61 -2.01 5.78
C VAL A 125 -12.41 -1.06 5.80
N LEU A 126 -11.20 -1.58 5.54
CA LEU A 126 -9.96 -0.78 5.49
C LEU A 126 -9.69 -0.15 4.12
N GLY A 127 -10.60 -0.27 3.17
CA GLY A 127 -10.48 0.34 1.85
C GLY A 127 -9.54 -0.40 0.89
N TYR A 128 -9.20 -1.67 1.15
CA TYR A 128 -8.46 -2.48 0.19
C TYR A 128 -9.29 -2.87 -1.03
N ARG A 129 -8.64 -2.92 -2.20
CA ARG A 129 -9.13 -3.72 -3.31
C ARG A 129 -8.72 -5.17 -3.06
N VAL A 130 -9.69 -6.05 -2.89
CA VAL A 130 -9.47 -7.42 -2.43
C VAL A 130 -9.64 -8.41 -3.57
N THR A 131 -8.58 -9.16 -3.88
CA THR A 131 -8.61 -10.25 -4.86
C THR A 131 -8.42 -11.58 -4.13
N VAL A 132 -9.34 -12.51 -4.31
CA VAL A 132 -9.24 -13.90 -3.80
C VAL A 132 -8.80 -14.81 -4.94
N CYS A 133 -7.80 -15.65 -4.70
CA CYS A 133 -7.26 -16.60 -5.65
C CYS A 133 -7.19 -18.02 -5.07
N ASP A 134 -7.66 -18.98 -5.83
CA ASP A 134 -7.41 -20.41 -5.56
C ASP A 134 -7.37 -21.17 -6.90
N ALA A 135 -6.45 -22.12 -7.03
CA ALA A 135 -6.35 -22.93 -8.24
C ALA A 135 -7.53 -23.93 -8.40
N ARG A 136 -8.28 -24.12 -7.35
CA ARG A 136 -9.42 -25.06 -7.31
C ARG A 136 -10.72 -24.30 -7.54
N GLU A 137 -11.29 -24.43 -8.73
CA GLU A 137 -12.52 -23.75 -9.15
C GLU A 137 -13.70 -23.91 -8.17
N VAL A 138 -13.84 -25.09 -7.58
CA VAL A 138 -14.92 -25.39 -6.60
C VAL A 138 -14.88 -24.47 -5.38
N PHE A 139 -13.72 -23.94 -5.02
CA PHE A 139 -13.54 -23.07 -3.85
C PHE A 139 -13.52 -21.58 -4.21
N ALA A 140 -12.96 -21.21 -5.35
CA ALA A 140 -12.85 -19.82 -5.79
C ALA A 140 -14.13 -19.38 -6.51
N THR A 141 -15.16 -19.06 -5.76
CA THR A 141 -16.44 -18.60 -6.31
C THR A 141 -16.89 -17.26 -5.72
N THR A 142 -17.50 -16.41 -6.56
CA THR A 142 -18.07 -15.13 -6.12
C THR A 142 -19.20 -15.32 -5.10
N GLN A 143 -19.89 -16.47 -5.12
CA GLN A 143 -20.91 -16.79 -4.13
C GLN A 143 -20.32 -16.97 -2.72
N ARG A 144 -19.11 -17.52 -2.60
CA ARG A 144 -18.42 -17.65 -1.32
C ARG A 144 -17.79 -16.35 -0.84
N PHE A 145 -17.36 -15.48 -1.78
CA PHE A 145 -16.67 -14.24 -1.49
C PHE A 145 -17.35 -13.04 -2.16
N PRO A 146 -18.63 -12.74 -1.83
CA PRO A 146 -19.40 -11.72 -2.55
C PRO A 146 -18.91 -10.28 -2.31
N LEU A 147 -18.05 -10.06 -1.32
CA LEU A 147 -17.46 -8.75 -1.02
C LEU A 147 -16.05 -8.57 -1.62
N ALA A 148 -15.45 -9.61 -2.18
CA ALA A 148 -14.21 -9.47 -2.91
C ALA A 148 -14.44 -8.69 -4.21
N ASP A 149 -13.51 -7.83 -4.59
CA ASP A 149 -13.57 -7.11 -5.87
C ASP A 149 -13.35 -8.07 -7.04
N GLU A 150 -12.48 -9.08 -6.83
CA GLU A 150 -12.23 -10.13 -7.80
C GLU A 150 -12.08 -11.50 -7.12
N VAL A 151 -12.60 -12.54 -7.77
CA VAL A 151 -12.37 -13.94 -7.39
C VAL A 151 -11.86 -14.68 -8.61
N ILE A 152 -10.62 -15.16 -8.53
CA ILE A 152 -9.87 -15.67 -9.68
C ILE A 152 -9.49 -17.14 -9.46
N VAL A 153 -9.83 -17.99 -10.45
CA VAL A 153 -9.36 -19.37 -10.52
C VAL A 153 -8.04 -19.38 -11.27
N GLU A 154 -6.93 -19.41 -10.53
CA GLU A 154 -5.59 -19.38 -11.11
C GLU A 154 -4.58 -19.99 -10.12
N TRP A 155 -3.41 -20.42 -10.62
CA TRP A 155 -2.28 -20.74 -9.80
C TRP A 155 -1.75 -19.47 -9.08
N PRO A 156 -1.56 -19.52 -7.75
CA PRO A 156 -1.19 -18.34 -6.96
C PRO A 156 0.03 -17.56 -7.49
N ASN A 157 1.09 -18.26 -7.84
CA ASN A 157 2.29 -17.65 -8.38
C ASN A 157 2.02 -16.89 -9.68
N LYS A 158 1.19 -17.45 -10.58
CA LYS A 158 0.84 -16.79 -11.84
C LYS A 158 0.01 -15.53 -11.61
N LEU A 159 -0.88 -15.55 -10.62
CA LEU A 159 -1.61 -14.35 -10.25
C LEU A 159 -0.65 -13.28 -9.72
N ILE A 160 0.22 -13.62 -8.76
CA ILE A 160 1.17 -12.66 -8.17
C ILE A 160 2.10 -12.09 -9.26
N GLU A 161 2.54 -12.90 -10.23
CA GLU A 161 3.32 -12.45 -11.37
C GLU A 161 2.59 -11.41 -12.23
N LYS A 162 1.26 -11.53 -12.42
CA LYS A 162 0.45 -10.54 -13.14
C LYS A 162 0.43 -9.19 -12.41
N PHE A 163 0.42 -9.22 -11.07
CA PHE A 163 0.43 -8.02 -10.23
C PHE A 163 1.85 -7.49 -9.91
N ARG A 164 2.90 -8.17 -10.36
CA ARG A 164 4.29 -7.90 -9.96
C ARG A 164 4.71 -6.43 -10.11
N GLN A 165 4.28 -5.76 -11.17
CA GLN A 165 4.67 -4.38 -11.45
C GLN A 165 3.79 -3.34 -10.73
N THR A 166 2.65 -3.76 -10.20
CA THR A 166 1.68 -2.88 -9.53
C THR A 166 1.69 -3.01 -8.01
N LEU A 167 2.18 -4.15 -7.48
CA LEU A 167 2.31 -4.36 -6.04
C LEU A 167 3.42 -3.48 -5.46
N GLY A 168 3.07 -2.73 -4.42
CA GLY A 168 3.97 -1.80 -3.74
C GLY A 168 3.89 -1.92 -2.22
N VAL A 169 4.58 -1.02 -1.55
CA VAL A 169 4.76 -1.04 -0.08
C VAL A 169 3.46 -0.93 0.73
N ARG A 170 2.36 -0.49 0.11
CA ARG A 170 1.04 -0.40 0.75
C ARG A 170 0.20 -1.66 0.59
N ASP A 171 0.60 -2.56 -0.30
CA ASP A 171 -0.13 -3.75 -0.66
C ASP A 171 0.24 -4.94 0.24
N ALA A 172 -0.62 -5.95 0.26
CA ALA A 172 -0.44 -7.13 1.07
C ALA A 172 -0.77 -8.41 0.28
N VAL A 173 0.05 -9.44 0.48
CA VAL A 173 -0.18 -10.80 0.00
C VAL A 173 -0.36 -11.71 1.22
N CYS A 174 -1.52 -12.33 1.35
CA CYS A 174 -1.86 -13.27 2.41
C CYS A 174 -2.03 -14.67 1.83
N ILE A 175 -1.11 -15.57 2.14
CA ILE A 175 -1.11 -16.96 1.68
C ILE A 175 -1.73 -17.83 2.77
N LEU A 176 -2.99 -18.20 2.58
CA LEU A 176 -3.81 -18.92 3.55
C LEU A 176 -3.93 -20.43 3.25
N THR A 177 -3.29 -20.90 2.18
CA THR A 177 -3.25 -22.34 1.84
C THR A 177 -2.35 -23.12 2.81
N HIS A 178 -2.47 -24.43 2.80
CA HIS A 178 -1.65 -25.34 3.60
C HIS A 178 -0.93 -26.39 2.73
N ASP A 179 -0.98 -26.24 1.40
CA ASP A 179 -0.39 -27.18 0.46
C ASP A 179 0.88 -26.58 -0.15
N ALA A 180 2.01 -27.21 0.13
CA ALA A 180 3.31 -26.75 -0.30
C ALA A 180 3.45 -26.53 -1.82
N LYS A 181 2.66 -27.24 -2.63
CA LYS A 181 2.64 -27.05 -4.09
C LYS A 181 2.12 -25.68 -4.51
N PHE A 182 1.29 -25.04 -3.67
CA PHE A 182 0.78 -23.67 -3.87
C PHE A 182 1.60 -22.66 -3.08
N ASP A 183 1.93 -22.97 -1.81
CA ASP A 183 2.60 -22.05 -0.90
C ASP A 183 3.98 -21.64 -1.38
N VAL A 184 4.84 -22.64 -1.72
CA VAL A 184 6.23 -22.35 -2.09
C VAL A 184 6.32 -21.49 -3.35
N PRO A 185 5.65 -21.82 -4.48
CA PRO A 185 5.67 -20.96 -5.65
C PRO A 185 5.08 -19.57 -5.42
N ALA A 186 3.99 -19.46 -4.61
CA ALA A 186 3.38 -18.19 -4.27
C ALA A 186 4.34 -17.29 -3.47
N ILE A 187 5.03 -17.84 -2.47
CA ILE A 187 6.02 -17.12 -1.67
C ILE A 187 7.16 -16.64 -2.54
N VAL A 188 7.74 -17.52 -3.37
CA VAL A 188 8.83 -17.14 -4.28
C VAL A 188 8.41 -15.98 -5.18
N SER A 189 7.22 -16.05 -5.78
CA SER A 189 6.72 -14.94 -6.61
C SER A 189 6.49 -13.66 -5.80
N ALA A 190 5.93 -13.75 -4.58
CA ALA A 190 5.71 -12.57 -3.73
C ALA A 190 7.02 -11.90 -3.31
N LEU A 191 8.07 -12.68 -3.01
CA LEU A 191 9.40 -12.18 -2.66
C LEU A 191 10.07 -11.39 -3.78
N THR A 192 9.70 -11.62 -5.05
CA THR A 192 10.21 -10.84 -6.19
C THR A 192 9.49 -9.52 -6.41
N THR A 193 8.50 -9.17 -5.58
CA THR A 193 7.73 -7.92 -5.66
C THR A 193 8.14 -6.94 -4.56
N GLU A 194 7.74 -5.68 -4.72
CA GLU A 194 7.92 -4.63 -3.72
C GLU A 194 6.75 -4.58 -2.70
N VAL A 195 5.98 -5.66 -2.59
CA VAL A 195 4.84 -5.73 -1.65
C VAL A 195 5.31 -5.56 -0.20
N GLY A 196 4.60 -4.70 0.54
CA GLY A 196 4.98 -4.35 1.91
C GLY A 196 4.68 -5.43 2.96
N TYR A 197 3.78 -6.38 2.64
CA TYR A 197 3.42 -7.46 3.55
C TYR A 197 3.27 -8.79 2.83
N ILE A 198 3.96 -9.81 3.33
CA ILE A 198 3.82 -11.20 2.88
C ILE A 198 3.52 -12.06 4.11
N GLY A 199 2.24 -12.37 4.31
CA GLY A 199 1.80 -13.20 5.42
C GLY A 199 1.50 -14.63 4.98
N VAL A 200 1.94 -15.62 5.76
CA VAL A 200 1.76 -17.04 5.41
C VAL A 200 1.16 -17.80 6.58
N MET A 201 0.02 -18.42 6.36
CA MET A 201 -0.68 -19.21 7.38
C MET A 201 0.06 -20.51 7.67
N GLY A 202 0.00 -20.94 8.94
CA GLY A 202 0.56 -22.19 9.39
C GLY A 202 0.98 -22.16 10.85
N SER A 203 1.30 -23.35 11.41
CA SER A 203 1.94 -23.45 12.71
C SER A 203 3.44 -23.12 12.65
N ARG A 204 4.08 -22.93 13.81
CA ARG A 204 5.55 -22.77 13.86
C ARG A 204 6.28 -23.94 13.20
N LYS A 205 5.79 -25.17 13.43
CA LYS A 205 6.34 -26.36 12.76
C LYS A 205 6.17 -26.33 11.24
N THR A 206 4.98 -25.91 10.76
CA THR A 206 4.74 -25.76 9.32
C THR A 206 5.66 -24.69 8.70
N HIS A 207 5.95 -23.65 9.47
CA HIS A 207 6.88 -22.61 9.04
C HIS A 207 8.31 -23.17 8.88
N GLU A 208 8.81 -23.96 9.85
CA GLU A 208 10.12 -24.60 9.77
C GLU A 208 10.24 -25.50 8.55
N ASP A 209 9.25 -26.40 8.33
CA ASP A 209 9.22 -27.28 7.18
C ASP A 209 9.17 -26.51 5.85
N ARG A 210 8.42 -25.40 5.80
CA ARG A 210 8.34 -24.51 4.63
C ARG A 210 9.66 -23.79 4.37
N THR A 211 10.31 -23.29 5.41
CA THR A 211 11.61 -22.63 5.32
C THR A 211 12.66 -23.54 4.67
N ASN A 212 12.73 -24.81 5.05
CA ASN A 212 13.63 -25.76 4.43
C ASN A 212 13.36 -25.91 2.92
N ARG A 213 12.09 -25.99 2.51
CA ARG A 213 11.71 -26.07 1.09
C ARG A 213 12.02 -24.78 0.33
N LEU A 214 11.92 -23.63 0.96
CA LEU A 214 12.30 -22.34 0.37
C LEU A 214 13.81 -22.27 0.13
N PHE A 215 14.63 -22.78 1.06
CA PHE A 215 16.07 -22.90 0.86
C PHE A 215 16.43 -23.85 -0.29
N GLU A 216 15.72 -24.98 -0.42
CA GLU A 216 15.91 -25.93 -1.54
C GLU A 216 15.69 -25.29 -2.92
N VAL A 217 14.81 -24.28 -3.01
CA VAL A 217 14.53 -23.56 -4.27
C VAL A 217 15.33 -22.26 -4.39
N GLY A 218 16.28 -22.01 -3.49
CA GLY A 218 17.24 -20.91 -3.58
C GLY A 218 16.83 -19.59 -2.92
N VAL A 219 15.77 -19.57 -2.11
CA VAL A 219 15.40 -18.39 -1.32
C VAL A 219 16.43 -18.19 -0.20
N THR A 220 16.90 -16.98 -0.02
CA THR A 220 17.90 -16.64 1.00
C THR A 220 17.28 -16.42 2.38
N ALA A 221 18.12 -16.45 3.41
CA ALA A 221 17.66 -16.16 4.79
C ALA A 221 17.12 -14.72 4.92
N GLU A 222 17.74 -13.75 4.25
CA GLU A 222 17.31 -12.36 4.21
C GLU A 222 15.91 -12.19 3.59
N GLU A 223 15.64 -12.89 2.49
CA GLU A 223 14.32 -12.89 1.87
C GLU A 223 13.27 -13.52 2.78
N ILE A 224 13.60 -14.57 3.54
CA ILE A 224 12.70 -15.22 4.49
C ILE A 224 12.31 -14.27 5.63
N GLU A 225 13.16 -13.34 6.05
CA GLU A 225 12.83 -12.33 7.08
C GLU A 225 11.68 -11.40 6.65
N ARG A 226 11.40 -11.27 5.36
CA ARG A 226 10.23 -10.55 4.84
C ARG A 226 8.91 -11.27 5.09
N LEU A 227 8.95 -12.57 5.37
CA LEU A 227 7.73 -13.36 5.61
C LEU A 227 7.22 -13.17 7.03
N ARG A 228 5.93 -13.00 7.17
CA ARG A 228 5.20 -13.08 8.43
C ARG A 228 4.55 -14.46 8.53
N SER A 229 5.23 -15.38 9.21
CA SER A 229 4.81 -16.78 9.34
C SER A 229 5.22 -17.32 10.71
N PRO A 230 4.28 -17.72 11.54
CA PRO A 230 2.82 -17.69 11.32
C PRO A 230 2.27 -16.28 11.11
N ILE A 231 1.24 -16.13 10.26
CA ILE A 231 0.61 -14.87 9.92
C ILE A 231 -0.16 -14.27 11.10
N GLY A 232 -0.06 -12.96 11.30
CA GLY A 232 -0.83 -12.19 12.27
C GLY A 232 -0.17 -12.00 13.63
N LEU A 233 -0.71 -11.08 14.42
CA LEU A 233 -0.26 -10.80 15.79
C LEU A 233 -0.76 -11.86 16.78
N ASP A 234 0.03 -12.12 17.83
CA ASP A 234 -0.36 -12.99 18.94
C ASP A 234 -1.38 -12.29 19.87
N ILE A 235 -2.64 -12.35 19.49
CA ILE A 235 -3.78 -11.81 20.26
C ILE A 235 -4.70 -12.90 20.79
N GLY A 236 -4.29 -14.19 20.68
CA GLY A 236 -5.09 -15.32 21.12
C GLY A 236 -6.32 -15.62 20.25
N SER A 237 -6.28 -15.24 18.96
CA SER A 237 -7.38 -15.44 18.00
C SER A 237 -7.77 -16.91 17.84
N ARG A 238 -9.08 -17.19 17.80
CA ARG A 238 -9.66 -18.54 17.69
C ARG A 238 -10.68 -18.66 16.55
N THR A 239 -11.38 -17.58 16.21
CA THR A 239 -12.36 -17.56 15.13
C THR A 239 -11.74 -17.03 13.84
N PRO A 240 -12.34 -17.28 12.67
CA PRO A 240 -11.91 -16.65 11.41
C PRO A 240 -11.87 -15.12 11.47
N GLU A 241 -12.84 -14.49 12.14
CA GLU A 241 -12.92 -13.05 12.31
C GLU A 241 -11.80 -12.50 13.19
N GLU A 242 -11.52 -13.15 14.32
CA GLU A 242 -10.40 -12.77 15.21
C GLU A 242 -9.06 -12.94 14.50
N THR A 243 -8.91 -14.01 13.71
CA THR A 243 -7.70 -14.24 12.90
C THR A 243 -7.55 -13.15 11.83
N ALA A 244 -8.62 -12.75 11.16
CA ALA A 244 -8.59 -11.65 10.21
C ALA A 244 -8.18 -10.32 10.87
N ILE A 245 -8.68 -10.04 12.08
CA ILE A 245 -8.25 -8.86 12.87
C ILE A 245 -6.77 -8.94 13.23
N SER A 246 -6.29 -10.11 13.66
CA SER A 246 -4.87 -10.34 13.96
C SER A 246 -3.97 -10.06 12.75
N ILE A 247 -4.33 -10.56 11.58
CA ILE A 247 -3.61 -10.36 10.32
C ILE A 247 -3.58 -8.87 9.95
N VAL A 248 -4.72 -8.23 9.97
CA VAL A 248 -4.84 -6.84 9.56
C VAL A 248 -4.13 -5.89 10.53
N ALA A 249 -4.18 -6.19 11.84
CA ALA A 249 -3.44 -5.43 12.84
C ALA A 249 -1.92 -5.53 12.61
N GLU A 250 -1.42 -6.70 12.20
CA GLU A 250 0.00 -6.86 11.83
C GLU A 250 0.35 -6.05 10.56
N ILE A 251 -0.50 -6.09 9.52
CA ILE A 251 -0.32 -5.29 8.30
C ILE A 251 -0.23 -3.79 8.64
N ILE A 252 -1.15 -3.28 9.47
CA ILE A 252 -1.16 -1.87 9.88
C ILE A 252 0.10 -1.53 10.67
N SER A 253 0.48 -2.36 11.64
CA SER A 253 1.66 -2.16 12.48
C SER A 253 2.94 -2.06 11.65
N LEU A 254 3.14 -2.98 10.71
CA LEU A 254 4.31 -2.98 9.84
C LEU A 254 4.34 -1.76 8.92
N ARG A 255 3.21 -1.43 8.29
CA ARG A 255 3.09 -0.27 7.41
C ARG A 255 3.39 1.05 8.13
N THR A 256 3.02 1.16 9.41
CA THR A 256 3.21 2.36 10.21
C THR A 256 4.50 2.36 11.03
N GLY A 257 5.25 1.25 11.05
CA GLY A 257 6.45 1.09 11.86
C GLY A 257 6.18 1.09 13.36
N ARG A 258 4.96 0.75 13.79
CA ARG A 258 4.56 0.76 15.21
C ARG A 258 4.78 -0.62 15.87
N SER A 259 4.96 -0.60 17.17
CA SER A 259 5.38 -1.77 17.96
C SER A 259 4.30 -2.81 18.24
N SER A 260 3.05 -2.57 17.85
CA SER A 260 1.86 -3.39 18.17
C SER A 260 1.57 -3.54 19.68
N LYS A 261 2.22 -2.76 20.53
CA LYS A 261 1.95 -2.71 21.98
C LYS A 261 0.65 -1.97 22.27
N SER A 262 0.07 -2.21 23.45
CA SER A 262 -1.02 -1.40 23.96
C SER A 262 -0.61 0.07 24.04
N LEU A 263 -1.49 1.01 23.62
CA LEU A 263 -1.20 2.45 23.73
C LEU A 263 -0.91 2.89 25.16
N SER A 264 -1.49 2.19 26.16
CA SER A 264 -1.20 2.42 27.58
C SER A 264 0.23 2.08 28.00
N GLU A 265 0.94 1.28 27.20
CA GLU A 265 2.34 0.86 27.44
C GLU A 265 3.35 1.66 26.61
N THR A 266 2.86 2.60 25.82
CA THR A 266 3.71 3.45 24.96
C THR A 266 3.72 4.88 25.47
N SER A 267 4.71 5.67 25.04
CA SER A 267 4.85 7.09 25.37
C SER A 267 5.08 7.89 24.09
N GLY A 268 4.77 9.20 24.14
CA GLY A 268 4.91 10.10 23.01
C GLY A 268 3.59 10.37 22.30
N ALA A 269 3.64 11.02 21.13
CA ALA A 269 2.45 11.32 20.32
C ALA A 269 1.84 10.02 19.77
N ILE A 270 0.50 9.93 19.82
CA ILE A 270 -0.25 8.80 19.24
C ILE A 270 -0.25 8.89 17.70
N HIS A 271 -0.35 10.12 17.18
CA HIS A 271 -0.30 10.43 15.75
C HIS A 271 0.86 11.40 15.49
N ASP A 272 1.54 11.23 14.36
CA ASP A 272 2.62 12.11 13.91
C ASP A 272 2.04 13.32 13.17
#